data_8b3b9b697711d9770552fad83443b767
#
_entry.id   8b3b9b697711d9770552fad83443b767
#
_cell.length_a   1.000
_cell.length_b   1.000
_cell.length_c   1.000
_cell.angle_alpha   90.00
_cell.angle_beta   90.00
_cell.angle_gamma   90.00
#
_symmetry.space_group_name_H-M   'P 1'
#
loop_
_entity.id
_entity.type
_entity.pdbx_description
1 polymer ?
#
loop_
_entity_poly.entity_id
_entity_poly.type
_entity_poly.pdbx_seq_one_letter_code
_entity_poly.pdbx_strand_id
1 'polypeptide(L)'
;MAVSIKQLAKQFRDGTRAVRGIDLDIADGEFLTLLGPSGCGKTTTLRLIAGLEEPTEGTISINGRDVTNIDPGDRDVAMVFQSYALYPHMTALQNMTLGLTVGGMSKAEAAEKARETARLLGIEKLLERKPAKLSGGERQRVALGRAMVRRPACYLMDEPLSNLDLKRREHMRTELKRLHQRDRVTTIYVTHDQAEALILSDRVAVLNEGTIQQVADPITIYERPANIFVADFIGSPSINFLNGELRDGAAMVAGRRLEEARAPGSGPVTLGVRPEDIILEAPGSGVLDGTIDFTEPYGGVIIAFILPQNADGLIKEREHIAASVDVHQPIETGARVGIGFRASRVNLFDAATGDSLLSG
;
A
#
# COMPACT_ATOMS: atom_id res chain seq x y z
N MET A 1 3.05 -21.08 -7.61
CA MET A 1 3.80 -19.88 -7.13
C MET A 1 4.51 -19.28 -8.31
N ALA A 2 4.16 -18.06 -8.68
CA ALA A 2 4.86 -17.39 -9.76
C ALA A 2 6.19 -16.79 -9.29
N VAL A 3 6.23 -16.21 -8.08
CA VAL A 3 7.47 -15.69 -7.48
C VAL A 3 7.55 -16.16 -6.03
N SER A 4 8.72 -16.66 -5.62
CA SER A 4 9.00 -17.03 -4.24
C SER A 4 10.33 -16.41 -3.81
N ILE A 5 10.32 -15.78 -2.66
CA ILE A 5 11.45 -15.10 -2.03
C ILE A 5 11.68 -15.78 -0.68
N LYS A 6 12.90 -16.22 -0.40
CA LYS A 6 13.24 -16.89 0.84
C LYS A 6 14.46 -16.24 1.48
N GLN A 7 14.30 -15.76 2.71
CA GLN A 7 15.32 -15.12 3.54
C GLN A 7 16.14 -14.06 2.80
N LEU A 8 15.45 -13.29 1.92
CA LEU A 8 16.09 -12.31 1.05
C LEU A 8 16.61 -11.14 1.87
N ALA A 9 17.91 -10.88 1.78
CA ALA A 9 18.55 -9.76 2.43
C ALA A 9 19.44 -8.95 1.47
N LYS A 10 19.55 -7.65 1.73
CA LYS A 10 20.45 -6.75 1.02
C LYS A 10 21.11 -5.80 2.00
N GLN A 11 22.42 -5.89 2.07
CA GLN A 11 23.28 -4.92 2.71
C GLN A 11 24.17 -4.24 1.67
N PHE A 12 24.16 -2.92 1.64
CA PHE A 12 25.04 -2.14 0.77
C PHE A 12 26.44 -1.98 1.38
N ARG A 13 27.39 -1.53 0.56
CA ARG A 13 28.81 -1.38 0.98
C ARG A 13 29.01 -0.36 2.10
N ASP A 14 28.11 0.60 2.23
CA ASP A 14 28.11 1.60 3.32
C ASP A 14 27.56 1.06 4.64
N GLY A 15 27.19 -0.23 4.70
CA GLY A 15 26.61 -0.88 5.86
C GLY A 15 25.09 -0.81 5.96
N THR A 16 24.41 -0.06 5.10
CA THR A 16 22.95 0.07 5.10
C THR A 16 22.28 -1.25 4.77
N ARG A 17 21.46 -1.76 5.69
CA ARG A 17 20.61 -2.96 5.49
C ARG A 17 19.24 -2.54 4.97
N ALA A 18 19.07 -2.55 3.66
CA ALA A 18 17.83 -2.15 3.01
C ALA A 18 16.74 -3.24 3.02
N VAL A 19 17.14 -4.52 3.05
CA VAL A 19 16.25 -5.68 3.17
C VAL A 19 16.86 -6.64 4.19
N ARG A 20 16.04 -7.13 5.14
CA ARG A 20 16.53 -7.82 6.35
C ARG A 20 15.95 -9.23 6.50
N GLY A 21 16.11 -10.08 5.46
CA GLY A 21 15.69 -11.48 5.53
C GLY A 21 14.18 -11.65 5.36
N ILE A 22 13.61 -11.14 4.26
CA ILE A 22 12.17 -11.27 4.00
C ILE A 22 11.85 -12.61 3.32
N ASP A 23 10.71 -13.16 3.70
CA ASP A 23 10.05 -14.30 3.05
C ASP A 23 8.75 -13.83 2.43
N LEU A 24 8.53 -14.15 1.14
CA LEU A 24 7.31 -13.74 0.44
C LEU A 24 7.03 -14.69 -0.72
N ASP A 25 5.84 -15.29 -0.70
CA ASP A 25 5.33 -16.14 -1.76
C ASP A 25 4.18 -15.43 -2.49
N ILE A 26 4.25 -15.36 -3.81
CA ILE A 26 3.29 -14.66 -4.68
C ILE A 26 2.67 -15.70 -5.61
N ALA A 27 1.35 -15.78 -5.62
CA ALA A 27 0.62 -16.73 -6.45
C ALA A 27 0.66 -16.33 -7.94
N ASP A 28 0.38 -17.30 -8.80
CA ASP A 28 0.24 -17.03 -10.23
C ASP A 28 -1.01 -16.15 -10.48
N GLY A 29 -0.84 -15.09 -11.29
CA GLY A 29 -1.89 -14.12 -11.57
C GLY A 29 -2.26 -13.19 -10.41
N GLU A 30 -1.49 -13.15 -9.33
CA GLU A 30 -1.70 -12.26 -8.19
C GLU A 30 -1.18 -10.85 -8.44
N PHE A 31 -1.94 -9.85 -7.99
CA PHE A 31 -1.48 -8.47 -7.87
C PHE A 31 -1.05 -8.21 -6.42
N LEU A 32 0.24 -8.24 -6.16
CA LEU A 32 0.82 -7.94 -4.86
C LEU A 32 1.38 -6.53 -4.83
N THR A 33 1.02 -5.73 -3.82
CA THR A 33 1.64 -4.43 -3.60
C THR A 33 2.61 -4.47 -2.43
N LEU A 34 3.83 -3.95 -2.64
CA LEU A 34 4.78 -3.60 -1.58
C LEU A 34 4.49 -2.15 -1.16
N LEU A 35 3.99 -1.96 0.05
CA LEU A 35 3.59 -0.68 0.61
C LEU A 35 4.44 -0.34 1.84
N GLY A 36 4.74 0.93 2.06
CA GLY A 36 5.49 1.37 3.25
C GLY A 36 6.10 2.75 3.08
N PRO A 37 6.69 3.33 4.13
CA PRO A 37 7.32 4.65 4.08
C PRO A 37 8.54 4.68 3.14
N SER A 38 8.99 5.89 2.82
CA SER A 38 10.19 6.07 2.01
C SER A 38 11.41 5.44 2.69
N GLY A 39 12.24 4.72 1.93
CA GLY A 39 13.45 4.08 2.46
C GLY A 39 13.24 2.72 3.15
N CYS A 40 12.01 2.19 3.25
CA CYS A 40 11.76 0.90 3.93
C CYS A 40 12.16 -0.35 3.13
N GLY A 41 12.75 -0.21 1.92
CA GLY A 41 13.29 -1.34 1.15
C GLY A 41 12.45 -1.82 -0.04
N LYS A 42 11.29 -1.22 -0.36
CA LYS A 42 10.38 -1.62 -1.46
C LYS A 42 11.07 -1.68 -2.83
N THR A 43 11.63 -0.56 -3.29
CA THR A 43 12.35 -0.47 -4.57
C THR A 43 13.56 -1.38 -4.60
N THR A 44 14.28 -1.52 -3.47
CA THR A 44 15.40 -2.46 -3.37
C THR A 44 14.93 -3.90 -3.56
N THR A 45 13.84 -4.31 -2.89
CA THR A 45 13.24 -5.64 -3.06
C THR A 45 12.83 -5.87 -4.52
N LEU A 46 12.18 -4.89 -5.15
CA LEU A 46 11.79 -4.99 -6.57
C LEU A 46 13.01 -5.15 -7.49
N ARG A 47 14.09 -4.39 -7.24
CA ARG A 47 15.35 -4.46 -8.03
C ARG A 47 16.08 -5.78 -7.84
N LEU A 48 16.04 -6.38 -6.65
CA LEU A 48 16.57 -7.72 -6.38
C LEU A 48 15.81 -8.77 -7.21
N ILE A 49 14.48 -8.71 -7.25
CA ILE A 49 13.65 -9.62 -8.08
C ILE A 49 13.96 -9.43 -9.56
N ALA A 50 14.14 -8.18 -10.02
CA ALA A 50 14.50 -7.86 -11.38
C ALA A 50 15.94 -8.29 -11.78
N GLY A 51 16.81 -8.60 -10.81
CA GLY A 51 18.23 -8.88 -11.03
C GLY A 51 19.07 -7.62 -11.29
N LEU A 52 18.54 -6.45 -10.99
CA LEU A 52 19.26 -5.16 -11.09
C LEU A 52 20.13 -4.88 -9.87
N GLU A 53 19.92 -5.65 -8.82
CA GLU A 53 20.74 -5.69 -7.61
C GLU A 53 21.01 -7.17 -7.25
N GLU A 54 22.18 -7.45 -6.70
CA GLU A 54 22.52 -8.77 -6.18
C GLU A 54 22.12 -8.86 -4.70
N PRO A 55 21.44 -9.94 -4.26
CA PRO A 55 21.16 -10.15 -2.85
C PRO A 55 22.46 -10.42 -2.08
N THR A 56 22.48 -10.05 -0.80
CA THR A 56 23.56 -10.44 0.11
C THR A 56 23.31 -11.85 0.64
N GLU A 57 22.03 -12.20 0.88
CA GLU A 57 21.60 -13.51 1.37
C GLU A 57 20.23 -13.84 0.79
N GLY A 58 19.85 -15.11 0.84
CA GLY A 58 18.56 -15.61 0.41
C GLY A 58 18.48 -15.97 -1.07
N THR A 59 17.28 -16.39 -1.49
CA THR A 59 17.04 -16.87 -2.85
C THR A 59 15.77 -16.29 -3.45
N ILE A 60 15.73 -16.20 -4.77
CA ILE A 60 14.58 -15.75 -5.56
C ILE A 60 14.29 -16.82 -6.61
N SER A 61 13.04 -17.28 -6.68
CA SER A 61 12.59 -18.16 -7.75
C SER A 61 11.40 -17.56 -8.50
N ILE A 62 11.38 -17.76 -9.83
CA ILE A 62 10.28 -17.36 -10.72
C ILE A 62 9.83 -18.61 -11.47
N ASN A 63 8.53 -18.91 -11.41
CA ASN A 63 7.94 -20.13 -11.97
C ASN A 63 8.70 -21.41 -11.57
N GLY A 64 9.15 -21.48 -10.31
CA GLY A 64 9.89 -22.63 -9.76
C GLY A 64 11.36 -22.72 -10.19
N ARG A 65 11.84 -21.79 -11.03
CA ARG A 65 13.26 -21.69 -11.43
C ARG A 65 13.98 -20.73 -10.48
N ASP A 66 15.09 -21.14 -9.90
CA ASP A 66 15.98 -20.23 -9.17
C ASP A 66 16.61 -19.22 -10.14
N VAL A 67 16.38 -17.94 -9.86
CA VAL A 67 16.90 -16.83 -10.68
C VAL A 67 17.83 -15.90 -9.88
N THR A 68 18.24 -16.31 -8.70
CA THR A 68 19.03 -15.49 -7.77
C THR A 68 20.25 -14.89 -8.43
N ASN A 69 20.99 -15.70 -9.21
CA ASN A 69 22.23 -15.31 -9.91
C ASN A 69 22.06 -15.20 -11.42
N ILE A 70 20.82 -15.10 -11.93
CA ILE A 70 20.53 -14.98 -13.35
C ILE A 70 20.48 -13.50 -13.75
N ASP A 71 21.05 -13.17 -14.90
CA ASP A 71 21.03 -11.83 -15.45
C ASP A 71 19.60 -11.29 -15.65
N PRO A 72 19.35 -9.97 -15.50
CA PRO A 72 18.02 -9.38 -15.62
C PRO A 72 17.29 -9.74 -16.92
N GLY A 73 18.03 -9.84 -18.03
CA GLY A 73 17.48 -10.17 -19.37
C GLY A 73 16.85 -11.55 -19.46
N ASP A 74 17.30 -12.50 -18.63
CA ASP A 74 16.96 -13.93 -18.67
C ASP A 74 15.98 -14.36 -17.56
N ARG A 75 15.46 -13.40 -16.76
CA ARG A 75 14.52 -13.68 -15.63
C ARG A 75 13.05 -13.77 -16.04
N ASP A 76 12.70 -13.52 -17.29
CA ASP A 76 11.32 -13.44 -17.77
C ASP A 76 10.43 -12.47 -16.99
N VAL A 77 10.97 -11.31 -16.66
CA VAL A 77 10.25 -10.20 -16.01
C VAL A 77 10.24 -8.96 -16.91
N ALA A 78 9.24 -8.10 -16.71
CA ALA A 78 9.22 -6.78 -17.35
C ALA A 78 9.05 -5.70 -16.30
N MET A 79 9.97 -4.72 -16.28
CA MET A 79 9.97 -3.67 -15.29
C MET A 79 9.50 -2.33 -15.88
N VAL A 80 8.62 -1.67 -15.12
CA VAL A 80 8.21 -0.27 -15.32
C VAL A 80 8.88 0.56 -14.25
N PHE A 81 9.76 1.48 -14.67
CA PHE A 81 10.52 2.34 -13.76
C PHE A 81 9.74 3.62 -13.42
N GLN A 82 9.96 4.17 -12.25
CA GLN A 82 9.40 5.45 -11.81
C GLN A 82 9.67 6.61 -12.80
N SER A 83 10.86 6.64 -13.42
CA SER A 83 11.25 7.64 -14.43
C SER A 83 10.76 7.32 -15.85
N TYR A 84 9.94 6.26 -16.02
CA TYR A 84 9.50 5.69 -17.30
C TYR A 84 10.62 5.07 -18.11
N ALA A 85 11.86 5.53 -18.02
CA ALA A 85 13.07 5.06 -18.71
C ALA A 85 12.85 4.79 -20.21
N LEU A 86 12.14 5.70 -20.91
CA LEU A 86 11.95 5.63 -22.34
C LEU A 86 13.22 6.11 -23.08
N TYR A 87 13.55 5.43 -24.17
CA TYR A 87 14.65 5.83 -25.04
C TYR A 87 14.28 7.11 -25.79
N PRO A 88 14.96 8.25 -25.52
CA PRO A 88 14.50 9.57 -26.00
C PRO A 88 14.63 9.76 -27.51
N HIS A 89 15.52 9.01 -28.15
CA HIS A 89 15.75 9.05 -29.59
C HIS A 89 14.79 8.16 -30.42
N MET A 90 14.06 7.26 -29.75
CA MET A 90 13.11 6.33 -30.36
C MET A 90 11.68 6.85 -30.29
N THR A 91 10.82 6.50 -31.25
CA THR A 91 9.38 6.74 -31.17
C THR A 91 8.73 5.84 -30.12
N ALA A 92 7.45 6.11 -29.77
CA ALA A 92 6.69 5.26 -28.85
C ALA A 92 6.63 3.82 -29.37
N LEU A 93 6.35 3.62 -30.67
CA LEU A 93 6.34 2.30 -31.30
C LEU A 93 7.69 1.60 -31.14
N GLN A 94 8.79 2.29 -31.44
CA GLN A 94 10.14 1.73 -31.31
C GLN A 94 10.48 1.37 -29.86
N ASN A 95 10.11 2.20 -28.91
CA ASN A 95 10.24 1.89 -27.47
C ASN A 95 9.50 0.61 -27.09
N MET A 96 8.27 0.42 -27.58
CA MET A 96 7.47 -0.76 -27.27
C MET A 96 7.99 -2.02 -27.95
N THR A 97 8.53 -1.91 -29.17
CA THR A 97 8.95 -3.07 -29.99
C THR A 97 10.39 -3.53 -29.76
N LEU A 98 11.26 -2.68 -29.17
CA LEU A 98 12.68 -2.96 -29.01
C LEU A 98 12.95 -4.33 -28.36
N GLY A 99 12.33 -4.60 -27.23
CA GLY A 99 12.55 -5.87 -26.51
C GLY A 99 12.13 -7.11 -27.30
N LEU A 100 11.08 -7.01 -28.13
CA LEU A 100 10.61 -8.10 -28.97
C LEU A 100 11.60 -8.33 -30.16
N THR A 101 12.08 -7.26 -30.79
CA THR A 101 12.99 -7.36 -31.92
C THR A 101 14.38 -7.84 -31.50
N VAL A 102 14.87 -7.43 -30.33
CA VAL A 102 16.12 -7.96 -29.76
C VAL A 102 15.96 -9.45 -29.41
N GLY A 103 14.76 -9.87 -28.97
CA GLY A 103 14.42 -11.28 -28.76
C GLY A 103 14.17 -12.11 -30.02
N GLY A 104 14.46 -11.56 -31.24
CA GLY A 104 14.40 -12.29 -32.48
C GLY A 104 13.07 -12.21 -33.25
N MET A 105 12.07 -11.48 -32.72
CA MET A 105 10.79 -11.29 -33.43
C MET A 105 10.96 -10.37 -34.64
N SER A 106 10.26 -10.65 -35.73
CA SER A 106 10.29 -9.76 -36.90
C SER A 106 9.71 -8.38 -36.60
N LYS A 107 10.22 -7.32 -37.24
CA LYS A 107 9.74 -5.96 -37.06
C LYS A 107 8.24 -5.82 -37.33
N ALA A 108 7.70 -6.55 -38.27
CA ALA A 108 6.28 -6.51 -38.63
C ALA A 108 5.41 -7.12 -37.54
N GLU A 109 5.74 -8.30 -37.04
CA GLU A 109 5.04 -8.95 -35.94
C GLU A 109 5.14 -8.15 -34.64
N ALA A 110 6.31 -7.60 -34.29
CA ALA A 110 6.49 -6.76 -33.13
C ALA A 110 5.63 -5.48 -33.21
N ALA A 111 5.55 -4.87 -34.40
CA ALA A 111 4.73 -3.68 -34.64
C ALA A 111 3.23 -3.99 -34.49
N GLU A 112 2.77 -5.16 -34.95
CA GLU A 112 1.35 -5.56 -34.79
C GLU A 112 0.98 -5.76 -33.31
N LYS A 113 1.80 -6.50 -32.56
CA LYS A 113 1.61 -6.65 -31.09
C LYS A 113 1.64 -5.30 -30.36
N ALA A 114 2.54 -4.41 -30.75
CA ALA A 114 2.59 -3.07 -30.16
C ALA A 114 1.35 -2.24 -30.48
N ARG A 115 0.78 -2.33 -31.67
CA ARG A 115 -0.49 -1.66 -32.02
C ARG A 115 -1.67 -2.22 -31.25
N GLU A 116 -1.74 -3.54 -31.09
CA GLU A 116 -2.75 -4.18 -30.22
C GLU A 116 -2.71 -3.64 -28.80
N THR A 117 -1.50 -3.63 -28.21
CA THR A 117 -1.28 -3.09 -26.86
C THR A 117 -1.58 -1.58 -26.80
N ALA A 118 -1.24 -0.82 -27.85
CA ALA A 118 -1.51 0.61 -27.93
C ALA A 118 -3.01 0.93 -27.97
N ARG A 119 -3.82 0.10 -28.65
CA ARG A 119 -5.31 0.21 -28.63
C ARG A 119 -5.84 0.08 -27.22
N LEU A 120 -5.37 -0.94 -26.48
CA LEU A 120 -5.79 -1.18 -25.11
C LEU A 120 -5.47 0.00 -24.18
N LEU A 121 -4.34 0.66 -24.40
CA LEU A 121 -3.87 1.80 -23.61
C LEU A 121 -4.35 3.16 -24.16
N GLY A 122 -5.09 3.19 -25.27
CA GLY A 122 -5.57 4.44 -25.89
C GLY A 122 -4.44 5.34 -26.40
N ILE A 123 -3.31 4.76 -26.86
CA ILE A 123 -2.12 5.49 -27.31
C ILE A 123 -1.77 5.27 -28.80
N GLU A 124 -2.68 4.72 -29.61
CA GLU A 124 -2.41 4.46 -31.04
C GLU A 124 -1.93 5.69 -31.79
N LYS A 125 -2.55 6.86 -31.53
CA LYS A 125 -2.20 8.14 -32.19
C LYS A 125 -0.84 8.69 -31.75
N LEU A 126 -0.19 8.06 -30.77
CA LEU A 126 1.08 8.49 -30.19
C LEU A 126 2.26 7.67 -30.70
N LEU A 127 2.02 6.55 -31.38
CA LEU A 127 3.04 5.57 -31.73
C LEU A 127 4.24 6.15 -32.51
N GLU A 128 4.01 7.16 -33.38
CA GLU A 128 5.06 7.83 -34.15
C GLU A 128 5.71 9.01 -33.44
N ARG A 129 5.24 9.35 -32.21
CA ARG A 129 5.82 10.45 -31.42
C ARG A 129 7.04 9.99 -30.62
N LYS A 130 8.03 10.86 -30.48
CA LYS A 130 9.15 10.67 -29.56
C LYS A 130 8.77 11.12 -28.13
N PRO A 131 9.42 10.59 -27.07
CA PRO A 131 9.12 10.91 -25.67
C PRO A 131 9.07 12.41 -25.36
N ALA A 132 9.91 13.23 -25.99
CA ALA A 132 9.91 14.69 -25.82
C ALA A 132 8.61 15.38 -26.27
N LYS A 133 7.81 14.74 -27.14
CA LYS A 133 6.52 15.23 -27.64
C LYS A 133 5.31 14.61 -26.93
N LEU A 134 5.54 13.94 -25.81
CA LEU A 134 4.53 13.25 -25.00
C LEU A 134 4.39 13.95 -23.65
N SER A 135 3.16 14.06 -23.16
CA SER A 135 2.87 14.45 -21.77
C SER A 135 3.36 13.37 -20.78
N GLY A 136 3.43 13.68 -19.50
CA GLY A 136 3.81 12.72 -18.46
C GLY A 136 2.98 11.45 -18.50
N GLY A 137 1.64 11.57 -18.51
CA GLY A 137 0.75 10.42 -18.59
C GLY A 137 0.83 9.63 -19.91
N GLU A 138 1.15 10.30 -21.05
CA GLU A 138 1.37 9.61 -22.32
C GLU A 138 2.69 8.82 -22.29
N ARG A 139 3.78 9.39 -21.74
CA ARG A 139 5.04 8.68 -21.54
C ARG A 139 4.86 7.43 -20.66
N GLN A 140 4.09 7.56 -19.60
CA GLN A 140 3.78 6.46 -18.70
C GLN A 140 3.05 5.32 -19.43
N ARG A 141 1.98 5.63 -20.19
CA ARG A 141 1.25 4.62 -20.98
C ARG A 141 2.15 3.93 -22.01
N VAL A 142 3.10 4.66 -22.61
CA VAL A 142 4.10 4.06 -23.50
C VAL A 142 5.04 3.12 -22.73
N ALA A 143 5.50 3.51 -21.53
CA ALA A 143 6.34 2.65 -20.68
C ALA A 143 5.60 1.38 -20.24
N LEU A 144 4.33 1.52 -19.85
CA LEU A 144 3.46 0.39 -19.54
C LEU A 144 3.28 -0.51 -20.77
N GLY A 145 3.00 0.07 -21.93
CA GLY A 145 2.87 -0.66 -23.19
C GLY A 145 4.15 -1.43 -23.57
N ARG A 146 5.32 -0.85 -23.31
CA ARG A 146 6.62 -1.51 -23.51
C ARG A 146 6.77 -2.76 -22.62
N ALA A 147 6.28 -2.71 -21.40
CA ALA A 147 6.29 -3.87 -20.51
C ALA A 147 5.25 -4.92 -20.96
N MET A 148 4.02 -4.50 -21.24
CA MET A 148 2.89 -5.38 -21.56
C MET A 148 3.06 -6.17 -22.85
N VAL A 149 3.68 -5.57 -23.88
CA VAL A 149 3.86 -6.20 -25.19
C VAL A 149 4.69 -7.50 -25.11
N ARG A 150 5.50 -7.66 -24.05
CA ARG A 150 6.36 -8.84 -23.83
C ARG A 150 5.61 -10.03 -23.23
N ARG A 151 4.50 -9.81 -22.52
CA ARG A 151 3.77 -10.84 -21.75
C ARG A 151 4.72 -11.69 -20.89
N PRO A 152 5.43 -11.11 -19.92
CA PRO A 152 6.37 -11.80 -19.06
C PRO A 152 5.64 -12.67 -18.03
N ALA A 153 6.40 -13.51 -17.32
CA ALA A 153 5.90 -14.25 -16.16
C ALA A 153 5.47 -13.32 -15.02
N CYS A 154 6.15 -12.16 -14.86
CA CYS A 154 5.82 -11.19 -13.81
C CYS A 154 6.10 -9.75 -14.28
N TYR A 155 5.14 -8.85 -13.99
CA TYR A 155 5.36 -7.40 -14.07
C TYR A 155 5.93 -6.87 -12.75
N LEU A 156 6.96 -6.04 -12.85
CA LEU A 156 7.58 -5.32 -11.74
C LEU A 156 7.35 -3.82 -11.95
N MET A 157 6.59 -3.18 -11.09
CA MET A 157 6.19 -1.79 -11.26
C MET A 157 6.68 -0.93 -10.09
N ASP A 158 7.64 -0.04 -10.35
CA ASP A 158 8.25 0.84 -9.34
C ASP A 158 7.59 2.23 -9.39
N GLU A 159 6.66 2.49 -8.49
CA GLU A 159 5.89 3.75 -8.36
C GLU A 159 5.39 4.30 -9.71
N PRO A 160 4.70 3.51 -10.54
CA PRO A 160 4.42 3.90 -11.91
C PRO A 160 3.44 5.08 -12.02
N LEU A 161 2.67 5.43 -10.97
CA LEU A 161 1.68 6.50 -10.98
C LEU A 161 2.14 7.78 -10.25
N SER A 162 3.30 7.78 -9.59
CA SER A 162 3.75 8.86 -8.70
C SER A 162 3.87 10.23 -9.38
N ASN A 163 4.20 10.27 -10.66
CA ASN A 163 4.42 11.52 -11.43
C ASN A 163 3.15 12.03 -12.15
N LEU A 164 1.97 11.54 -11.79
CA LEU A 164 0.69 11.98 -12.37
C LEU A 164 -0.06 12.91 -11.44
N ASP A 165 -0.82 13.84 -12.03
CA ASP A 165 -1.84 14.58 -11.30
C ASP A 165 -2.97 13.65 -10.82
N LEU A 166 -3.70 14.06 -9.79
CA LEU A 166 -4.72 13.25 -9.10
C LEU A 166 -5.71 12.62 -10.07
N LYS A 167 -6.31 13.41 -10.97
CA LYS A 167 -7.35 12.92 -11.90
C LYS A 167 -6.81 11.87 -12.88
N ARG A 168 -5.58 12.06 -13.38
CA ARG A 168 -4.93 11.08 -14.24
C ARG A 168 -4.51 9.83 -13.49
N ARG A 169 -4.09 9.96 -12.24
CA ARG A 169 -3.75 8.84 -11.37
C ARG A 169 -4.96 7.94 -11.15
N GLU A 170 -6.12 8.50 -10.80
CA GLU A 170 -7.38 7.77 -10.63
C GLU A 170 -7.77 7.01 -11.91
N HIS A 171 -7.71 7.68 -13.06
CA HIS A 171 -8.00 7.05 -14.34
C HIS A 171 -7.04 5.88 -14.63
N MET A 172 -5.74 6.09 -14.49
CA MET A 172 -4.74 5.05 -14.74
C MET A 172 -4.83 3.88 -13.76
N ARG A 173 -5.16 4.14 -12.50
CA ARG A 173 -5.43 3.10 -11.52
C ARG A 173 -6.58 2.19 -11.95
N THR A 174 -7.68 2.78 -12.43
CA THR A 174 -8.82 2.03 -12.95
C THR A 174 -8.43 1.18 -14.17
N GLU A 175 -7.65 1.73 -15.09
CA GLU A 175 -7.17 1.00 -16.27
C GLU A 175 -6.21 -0.15 -15.89
N LEU A 176 -5.28 0.07 -14.95
CA LEU A 176 -4.39 -0.99 -14.45
C LEU A 176 -5.18 -2.14 -13.81
N LYS A 177 -6.20 -1.83 -12.98
CA LYS A 177 -7.07 -2.85 -12.38
C LYS A 177 -7.79 -3.67 -13.46
N ARG A 178 -8.38 -3.03 -14.46
CA ARG A 178 -9.05 -3.71 -15.59
C ARG A 178 -8.10 -4.59 -16.38
N LEU A 179 -6.91 -4.08 -16.69
CA LEU A 179 -5.88 -4.82 -17.41
C LEU A 179 -5.45 -6.07 -16.65
N HIS A 180 -5.16 -5.93 -15.37
CA HIS A 180 -4.80 -7.06 -14.52
C HIS A 180 -5.93 -8.09 -14.44
N GLN A 181 -7.19 -7.66 -14.23
CA GLN A 181 -8.35 -8.57 -14.19
C GLN A 181 -8.53 -9.35 -15.50
N ARG A 182 -8.21 -8.75 -16.65
CA ARG A 182 -8.32 -9.39 -17.95
C ARG A 182 -7.18 -10.37 -18.22
N ASP A 183 -5.95 -9.95 -18.00
CA ASP A 183 -4.75 -10.67 -18.42
C ASP A 183 -4.18 -11.60 -17.33
N ARG A 184 -4.50 -11.33 -16.07
CA ARG A 184 -4.09 -12.14 -14.90
C ARG A 184 -2.60 -12.47 -14.87
N VAL A 185 -1.76 -11.56 -15.33
CA VAL A 185 -0.30 -11.69 -15.21
C VAL A 185 0.12 -11.28 -13.81
N THR A 186 0.94 -12.08 -13.16
CA THR A 186 1.49 -11.79 -11.84
C THR A 186 2.12 -10.40 -11.83
N THR A 187 1.79 -9.59 -10.86
CA THR A 187 2.24 -8.19 -10.78
C THR A 187 2.74 -7.88 -9.37
N ILE A 188 3.98 -7.39 -9.28
CA ILE A 188 4.54 -6.82 -8.06
C ILE A 188 4.60 -5.31 -8.25
N TYR A 189 3.85 -4.61 -7.43
CA TYR A 189 3.65 -3.16 -7.50
C TYR A 189 4.26 -2.48 -6.29
N VAL A 190 5.05 -1.45 -6.49
CA VAL A 190 5.61 -0.63 -5.41
C VAL A 190 4.90 0.72 -5.40
N THR A 191 4.44 1.14 -4.25
CA THR A 191 3.89 2.48 -4.04
C THR A 191 4.06 2.93 -2.59
N HIS A 192 3.95 4.21 -2.35
CA HIS A 192 3.75 4.81 -1.04
C HIS A 192 2.31 5.33 -0.87
N ASP A 193 1.47 5.24 -1.91
CA ASP A 193 0.06 5.66 -1.90
C ASP A 193 -0.81 4.50 -1.41
N GLN A 194 -1.44 4.69 -0.24
CA GLN A 194 -2.30 3.69 0.39
C GLN A 194 -3.54 3.38 -0.46
N ALA A 195 -4.13 4.40 -1.11
CA ALA A 195 -5.31 4.21 -1.94
C ALA A 195 -4.99 3.34 -3.18
N GLU A 196 -3.79 3.50 -3.77
CA GLU A 196 -3.34 2.62 -4.84
C GLU A 196 -3.23 1.17 -4.34
N ALA A 197 -2.56 0.96 -3.21
CA ALA A 197 -2.37 -0.36 -2.63
C ALA A 197 -3.71 -1.05 -2.31
N LEU A 198 -4.61 -0.37 -1.61
CA LEU A 198 -5.88 -0.96 -1.17
C LEU A 198 -6.85 -1.23 -2.35
N ILE A 199 -6.80 -0.44 -3.43
CA ILE A 199 -7.72 -0.60 -4.57
C ILE A 199 -7.22 -1.61 -5.59
N LEU A 200 -5.91 -1.62 -5.88
CA LEU A 200 -5.34 -2.45 -6.96
C LEU A 200 -5.13 -3.89 -6.54
N SER A 201 -4.72 -4.12 -5.31
CA SER A 201 -4.10 -5.37 -4.90
C SER A 201 -5.09 -6.50 -4.59
N ASP A 202 -4.65 -7.73 -4.82
CA ASP A 202 -5.23 -8.92 -4.21
C ASP A 202 -4.65 -9.09 -2.79
N ARG A 203 -3.33 -8.81 -2.60
CA ARG A 203 -2.67 -8.73 -1.29
C ARG A 203 -1.72 -7.54 -1.22
N VAL A 204 -1.57 -7.01 -0.01
CA VAL A 204 -0.61 -5.94 0.31
C VAL A 204 0.42 -6.49 1.30
N ALA A 205 1.70 -6.29 0.99
CA ALA A 205 2.80 -6.50 1.93
C ALA A 205 3.24 -5.14 2.47
N VAL A 206 3.00 -4.90 3.75
CA VAL A 206 3.42 -3.67 4.43
C VAL A 206 4.84 -3.84 4.92
N LEU A 207 5.75 -2.99 4.44
CA LEU A 207 7.17 -3.00 4.79
C LEU A 207 7.53 -1.85 5.74
N ASN A 208 8.35 -2.15 6.71
CA ASN A 208 9.01 -1.15 7.55
C ASN A 208 10.45 -1.57 7.83
N GLU A 209 11.40 -0.63 7.73
CA GLU A 209 12.82 -0.84 8.04
C GLU A 209 13.43 -2.14 7.47
N GLY A 210 13.07 -2.49 6.24
CA GLY A 210 13.59 -3.66 5.55
C GLY A 210 12.94 -4.99 5.92
N THR A 211 11.88 -4.98 6.73
CA THR A 211 11.13 -6.17 7.16
C THR A 211 9.66 -6.08 6.70
N ILE A 212 9.04 -7.23 6.49
CA ILE A 212 7.59 -7.31 6.25
C ILE A 212 6.89 -7.31 7.61
N GLN A 213 5.97 -6.36 7.80
CA GLN A 213 5.17 -6.22 9.02
C GLN A 213 3.87 -7.04 8.94
N GLN A 214 3.25 -7.07 7.77
CA GLN A 214 2.03 -7.85 7.51
C GLN A 214 1.88 -8.10 6.01
N VAL A 215 1.32 -9.27 5.66
CA VAL A 215 0.88 -9.57 4.29
C VAL A 215 -0.54 -10.12 4.36
N ALA A 216 -1.50 -9.38 3.82
CA ALA A 216 -2.90 -9.81 3.80
C ALA A 216 -3.68 -9.11 2.66
N ASP A 217 -4.94 -9.47 2.47
CA ASP A 217 -5.84 -8.72 1.59
C ASP A 217 -6.10 -7.31 2.15
N PRO A 218 -6.52 -6.35 1.31
CA PRO A 218 -6.71 -4.95 1.70
C PRO A 218 -7.66 -4.74 2.89
N ILE A 219 -8.72 -5.53 3.00
CA ILE A 219 -9.71 -5.40 4.08
C ILE A 219 -9.07 -5.84 5.41
N THR A 220 -8.40 -6.98 5.41
CA THR A 220 -7.68 -7.50 6.59
C THR A 220 -6.59 -6.54 7.05
N ILE A 221 -5.80 -5.95 6.14
CA ILE A 221 -4.78 -4.94 6.49
C ILE A 221 -5.42 -3.75 7.23
N TYR A 222 -6.58 -3.29 6.80
CA TYR A 222 -7.28 -2.15 7.39
C TYR A 222 -7.98 -2.49 8.70
N GLU A 223 -8.75 -3.58 8.72
CA GLU A 223 -9.59 -3.96 9.88
C GLU A 223 -8.82 -4.68 10.99
N ARG A 224 -7.79 -5.47 10.63
CA ARG A 224 -7.01 -6.32 11.54
C ARG A 224 -5.51 -6.12 11.36
N PRO A 225 -4.99 -4.93 11.66
CA PRO A 225 -3.56 -4.66 11.58
C PRO A 225 -2.78 -5.54 12.56
N ALA A 226 -1.65 -6.10 12.10
CA ALA A 226 -0.83 -7.01 12.90
C ALA A 226 -0.12 -6.30 14.07
N ASN A 227 0.09 -5.00 13.97
CA ASN A 227 0.75 -4.21 15.01
C ASN A 227 0.37 -2.72 14.90
N ILE A 228 0.80 -1.94 15.88
CA ILE A 228 0.56 -0.48 15.95
C ILE A 228 1.10 0.23 14.71
N PHE A 229 2.27 -0.17 14.18
CA PHE A 229 2.83 0.46 12.99
C PHE A 229 1.90 0.31 11.78
N VAL A 230 1.40 -0.90 11.51
CA VAL A 230 0.45 -1.12 10.39
C VAL A 230 -0.84 -0.34 10.63
N ALA A 231 -1.35 -0.34 11.87
CA ALA A 231 -2.57 0.37 12.24
C ALA A 231 -2.47 1.88 11.99
N ASP A 232 -1.35 2.51 12.38
CA ASP A 232 -1.11 3.96 12.18
C ASP A 232 -0.81 4.30 10.73
N PHE A 233 -0.02 3.46 10.06
CA PHE A 233 0.40 3.69 8.69
C PHE A 233 -0.76 3.56 7.70
N ILE A 234 -1.78 2.74 7.97
CA ILE A 234 -2.92 2.50 7.08
C ILE A 234 -4.14 3.30 7.54
N GLY A 235 -4.65 4.15 6.65
CA GLY A 235 -5.82 4.99 6.88
C GLY A 235 -5.51 6.49 6.89
N SER A 236 -6.49 7.30 6.47
CA SER A 236 -6.43 8.77 6.48
C SER A 236 -7.82 9.33 6.80
N PRO A 237 -7.99 9.96 7.97
CA PRO A 237 -7.00 10.12 9.06
C PRO A 237 -6.53 8.79 9.65
N SER A 238 -5.37 8.85 10.33
CA SER A 238 -4.86 7.67 11.03
C SER A 238 -5.76 7.26 12.20
N ILE A 239 -5.61 6.01 12.63
CA ILE A 239 -6.29 5.44 13.79
C ILE A 239 -6.00 6.24 15.08
N ASN A 240 -6.97 6.34 15.98
CA ASN A 240 -6.78 6.91 17.31
C ASN A 240 -6.22 5.86 18.26
N PHE A 241 -5.13 6.16 18.96
CA PHE A 241 -4.58 5.28 20.00
C PHE A 241 -4.89 5.79 21.39
N LEU A 242 -5.42 4.89 22.23
CA LEU A 242 -5.77 5.16 23.62
C LEU A 242 -5.11 4.13 24.54
N ASN A 243 -4.58 4.57 25.65
CA ASN A 243 -4.10 3.67 26.69
C ASN A 243 -5.27 3.08 27.47
N GLY A 244 -5.20 1.78 27.73
CA GLY A 244 -6.21 1.06 28.48
C GLY A 244 -5.63 -0.13 29.24
N GLU A 245 -6.50 -0.93 29.80
CA GLU A 245 -6.15 -2.13 30.55
C GLU A 245 -7.12 -3.26 30.20
N LEU A 246 -6.63 -4.47 30.01
CA LEU A 246 -7.46 -5.66 29.96
C LEU A 246 -7.75 -6.15 31.36
N ARG A 247 -9.04 -6.30 31.70
CA ARG A 247 -9.53 -6.93 32.92
C ARG A 247 -10.54 -8.00 32.60
N ASP A 248 -10.27 -9.21 33.02
CA ASP A 248 -11.12 -10.39 32.72
C ASP A 248 -11.43 -10.55 31.24
N GLY A 249 -10.43 -10.28 30.40
CA GLY A 249 -10.53 -10.40 28.93
C GLY A 249 -11.31 -9.30 28.24
N ALA A 250 -11.78 -8.24 28.92
CA ALA A 250 -12.42 -7.08 28.33
C ALA A 250 -11.55 -5.83 28.47
N ALA A 251 -11.57 -4.95 27.48
CA ALA A 251 -10.82 -3.70 27.52
C ALA A 251 -11.51 -2.67 28.43
N MET A 252 -10.69 -1.98 29.22
CA MET A 252 -11.06 -0.86 30.08
C MET A 252 -10.39 0.40 29.57
N VAL A 253 -11.13 1.47 29.40
CA VAL A 253 -10.63 2.79 29.00
C VAL A 253 -11.31 3.86 29.84
N ALA A 254 -10.58 4.79 30.42
CA ALA A 254 -11.09 5.84 31.30
C ALA A 254 -12.03 5.30 32.43
N GLY A 255 -11.74 4.11 32.95
CA GLY A 255 -12.55 3.44 33.97
C GLY A 255 -13.83 2.79 33.44
N ARG A 256 -14.15 2.90 32.17
CA ARG A 256 -15.32 2.25 31.56
C ARG A 256 -14.92 0.96 30.85
N ARG A 257 -15.76 -0.06 30.98
CA ARG A 257 -15.58 -1.39 30.40
C ARG A 257 -16.21 -1.44 29.00
N LEU A 258 -15.44 -1.92 28.03
CA LEU A 258 -15.88 -2.16 26.64
C LEU A 258 -16.12 -3.66 26.45
N GLU A 259 -17.37 -4.10 26.66
CA GLU A 259 -17.70 -5.55 26.72
C GLU A 259 -17.40 -6.32 25.43
N GLU A 260 -17.48 -5.68 24.27
CA GLU A 260 -17.23 -6.32 22.96
C GLU A 260 -15.74 -6.25 22.55
N ALA A 261 -14.94 -5.35 23.14
CA ALA A 261 -13.50 -5.24 22.89
C ALA A 261 -12.76 -6.23 23.79
N ARG A 262 -12.56 -7.45 23.29
CA ARG A 262 -12.03 -8.57 24.06
C ARG A 262 -10.76 -9.16 23.45
N ALA A 263 -9.83 -9.51 24.34
CA ALA A 263 -8.64 -10.28 24.01
C ALA A 263 -8.27 -11.20 25.20
N PRO A 264 -7.50 -12.27 24.99
CA PRO A 264 -7.01 -13.10 26.08
C PRO A 264 -5.99 -12.33 26.94
N GLY A 265 -5.98 -12.60 28.24
CA GLY A 265 -5.01 -12.03 29.18
C GLY A 265 -5.56 -10.89 30.03
N SER A 266 -4.65 -10.19 30.70
CA SER A 266 -4.89 -9.01 31.55
C SER A 266 -3.63 -8.14 31.59
N GLY A 267 -3.79 -6.83 31.80
CA GLY A 267 -2.69 -5.88 31.88
C GLY A 267 -2.84 -4.69 30.90
N PRO A 268 -1.79 -3.86 30.77
CA PRO A 268 -1.83 -2.66 29.95
C PRO A 268 -1.96 -2.99 28.46
N VAL A 269 -2.86 -2.28 27.77
CA VAL A 269 -3.08 -2.41 26.34
C VAL A 269 -3.17 -1.04 25.69
N THR A 270 -2.86 -0.99 24.38
CA THR A 270 -3.20 0.15 23.53
C THR A 270 -4.43 -0.21 22.71
N LEU A 271 -5.47 0.62 22.82
CA LEU A 271 -6.66 0.51 21.98
C LEU A 271 -6.45 1.34 20.72
N GLY A 272 -6.76 0.76 19.56
CA GLY A 272 -6.82 1.46 18.28
C GLY A 272 -8.27 1.61 17.83
N VAL A 273 -8.73 2.84 17.61
CA VAL A 273 -10.11 3.14 17.17
C VAL A 273 -10.05 3.97 15.89
N ARG A 274 -10.64 3.46 14.81
CA ARG A 274 -10.71 4.21 13.55
C ARG A 274 -11.61 5.43 13.69
N PRO A 275 -11.34 6.55 12.96
CA PRO A 275 -12.17 7.75 13.03
C PRO A 275 -13.65 7.52 12.75
N GLU A 276 -14.00 6.61 11.85
CA GLU A 276 -15.38 6.21 11.51
C GLU A 276 -16.06 5.35 12.57
N ASP A 277 -15.30 4.80 13.52
CA ASP A 277 -15.80 4.00 14.62
C ASP A 277 -15.93 4.81 15.94
N ILE A 278 -15.58 6.09 15.89
CA ILE A 278 -15.89 7.06 16.94
C ILE A 278 -17.35 7.49 16.80
N ILE A 279 -18.08 7.52 17.92
CA ILE A 279 -19.48 7.96 17.99
C ILE A 279 -19.53 9.23 18.81
N LEU A 280 -20.08 10.32 18.24
CA LEU A 280 -20.33 11.54 18.99
C LEU A 280 -21.70 11.46 19.68
N GLU A 281 -21.69 11.64 20.98
CA GLU A 281 -22.86 11.54 21.87
C GLU A 281 -23.09 12.85 22.64
N ALA A 282 -24.16 12.90 23.41
CA ALA A 282 -24.37 13.99 24.36
C ALA A 282 -23.27 13.99 25.43
N PRO A 283 -22.84 15.16 25.93
CA PRO A 283 -21.86 15.22 27.04
C PRO A 283 -22.28 14.35 28.22
N GLY A 284 -21.33 13.59 28.77
CA GLY A 284 -21.55 12.65 29.88
C GLY A 284 -22.06 11.26 29.50
N SER A 285 -22.46 11.01 28.23
CA SER A 285 -22.97 9.71 27.78
C SER A 285 -21.89 8.80 27.23
N GLY A 286 -20.81 9.37 26.69
CA GLY A 286 -19.72 8.62 26.06
C GLY A 286 -18.76 7.93 27.04
N VAL A 287 -17.76 7.25 26.48
CA VAL A 287 -16.62 6.70 27.24
C VAL A 287 -15.76 7.83 27.80
N LEU A 288 -15.62 8.90 27.04
CA LEU A 288 -14.90 10.14 27.37
C LEU A 288 -15.78 11.34 27.03
N ASP A 289 -15.47 12.48 27.63
CA ASP A 289 -15.97 13.77 27.17
C ASP A 289 -14.87 14.59 26.50
N GLY A 290 -15.22 15.46 25.58
CA GLY A 290 -14.29 16.33 24.89
C GLY A 290 -14.94 17.61 24.35
N THR A 291 -14.11 18.45 23.77
CA THR A 291 -14.54 19.68 23.07
C THR A 291 -14.03 19.62 21.63
N ILE A 292 -14.91 19.88 20.68
CA ILE A 292 -14.51 19.96 19.26
C ILE A 292 -13.61 21.19 19.09
N ASP A 293 -12.34 20.96 18.80
CA ASP A 293 -11.36 22.03 18.64
C ASP A 293 -11.43 22.65 17.23
N PHE A 294 -11.41 21.80 16.20
CA PHE A 294 -11.60 22.21 14.80
C PHE A 294 -12.18 21.07 13.97
N THR A 295 -12.60 21.41 12.76
CA THR A 295 -13.16 20.43 11.80
C THR A 295 -12.53 20.60 10.42
N GLU A 296 -12.36 19.48 9.71
CA GLU A 296 -11.89 19.46 8.32
C GLU A 296 -12.94 18.78 7.42
N PRO A 297 -13.48 19.49 6.40
CA PRO A 297 -14.34 18.84 5.40
C PRO A 297 -13.54 17.86 4.54
N TYR A 298 -14.00 16.63 4.45
CA TYR A 298 -13.34 15.57 3.66
C TYR A 298 -14.35 14.88 2.74
N GLY A 299 -14.75 15.57 1.66
CA GLY A 299 -15.75 15.08 0.73
C GLY A 299 -17.14 14.93 1.35
N GLY A 300 -17.63 13.69 1.47
CA GLY A 300 -18.94 13.39 2.06
C GLY A 300 -18.96 13.28 3.57
N VAL A 301 -17.84 13.49 4.24
CA VAL A 301 -17.70 13.46 5.70
C VAL A 301 -16.98 14.70 6.22
N ILE A 302 -17.12 14.96 7.50
CA ILE A 302 -16.34 15.95 8.24
C ILE A 302 -15.47 15.20 9.24
N ILE A 303 -14.19 15.51 9.29
CA ILE A 303 -13.32 15.02 10.35
C ILE A 303 -13.35 16.05 11.48
N ALA A 304 -13.86 15.64 12.63
CA ALA A 304 -13.85 16.44 13.85
C ALA A 304 -12.62 16.04 14.68
N PHE A 305 -11.82 17.04 15.05
CA PHE A 305 -10.69 16.89 15.95
C PHE A 305 -11.11 17.35 17.33
N ILE A 306 -11.10 16.43 18.29
CA ILE A 306 -11.70 16.60 19.61
C ILE A 306 -10.60 16.58 20.65
N LEU A 307 -10.51 17.63 21.46
CA LEU A 307 -9.68 17.66 22.67
C LEU A 307 -10.43 16.94 23.82
N PRO A 308 -10.00 15.75 24.23
CA PRO A 308 -10.67 15.05 25.31
C PRO A 308 -10.39 15.71 26.66
N GLN A 309 -11.36 15.65 27.56
CA GLN A 309 -11.26 16.18 28.92
C GLN A 309 -10.77 15.09 29.87
N ASN A 310 -9.94 15.48 30.87
CA ASN A 310 -9.39 14.55 31.88
C ASN A 310 -8.68 13.33 31.26
N ALA A 311 -7.95 13.53 30.16
CA ALA A 311 -7.32 12.47 29.39
C ALA A 311 -5.79 12.42 29.55
N ASP A 312 -5.26 12.95 30.66
CA ASP A 312 -3.82 12.92 30.92
C ASP A 312 -3.28 11.50 30.85
N GLY A 313 -2.33 11.29 29.91
CA GLY A 313 -1.75 9.98 29.67
C GLY A 313 -2.69 8.94 29.01
N LEU A 314 -3.91 9.33 28.61
CA LEU A 314 -4.85 8.42 27.96
C LEU A 314 -4.60 8.32 26.44
N ILE A 315 -4.32 9.45 25.78
CA ILE A 315 -4.04 9.46 24.36
C ILE A 315 -2.54 9.26 24.14
N LYS A 316 -2.21 8.41 23.18
CA LYS A 316 -0.84 8.13 22.79
C LYS A 316 -0.50 8.95 21.54
N GLU A 317 0.61 9.69 21.62
CA GLU A 317 1.24 10.39 20.49
C GLU A 317 0.48 11.59 19.86
N ARG A 318 -0.76 11.89 20.28
CA ARG A 318 -1.56 13.00 19.73
C ARG A 318 -2.35 13.69 20.82
N GLU A 319 -2.72 14.96 20.57
CA GLU A 319 -3.56 15.71 21.50
C GLU A 319 -5.06 15.52 21.24
N HIS A 320 -5.42 15.18 19.98
CA HIS A 320 -6.81 15.09 19.54
C HIS A 320 -7.24 13.64 19.27
N ILE A 321 -8.52 13.38 19.47
CA ILE A 321 -9.24 12.24 18.92
C ILE A 321 -9.89 12.70 17.61
N ALA A 322 -9.60 12.01 16.51
CA ALA A 322 -10.22 12.26 15.20
C ALA A 322 -11.49 11.42 15.06
N ALA A 323 -12.62 12.04 14.76
CA ALA A 323 -13.89 11.39 14.48
C ALA A 323 -14.38 11.71 13.07
N SER A 324 -14.79 10.70 12.30
CA SER A 324 -15.41 10.88 10.99
C SER A 324 -16.93 10.96 11.14
N VAL A 325 -17.52 12.09 10.79
CA VAL A 325 -18.93 12.42 11.00
C VAL A 325 -19.59 12.69 9.66
N ASP A 326 -20.86 12.33 9.49
CA ASP A 326 -21.62 12.66 8.28
C ASP A 326 -21.69 14.18 8.09
N VAL A 327 -21.53 14.66 6.84
CA VAL A 327 -21.53 16.10 6.51
C VAL A 327 -22.84 16.80 6.89
N HIS A 328 -23.94 16.07 7.03
CA HIS A 328 -25.25 16.62 7.43
C HIS A 328 -25.48 16.63 8.94
N GLN A 329 -24.60 15.98 9.72
CA GLN A 329 -24.66 16.04 11.18
C GLN A 329 -24.22 17.42 11.67
N PRO A 330 -25.05 18.15 12.42
CA PRO A 330 -24.65 19.46 12.93
C PRO A 330 -23.54 19.29 13.97
N ILE A 331 -22.37 19.82 13.66
CA ILE A 331 -21.21 19.88 14.57
C ILE A 331 -20.66 21.29 14.54
N GLU A 332 -20.36 21.85 15.72
CA GLU A 332 -19.82 23.20 15.86
C GLU A 332 -18.50 23.16 16.62
N THR A 333 -17.52 23.93 16.16
CA THR A 333 -16.28 24.16 16.90
C THR A 333 -16.60 24.79 18.27
N GLY A 334 -15.96 24.31 19.32
CA GLY A 334 -16.22 24.68 20.70
C GLY A 334 -17.36 23.89 21.37
N ALA A 335 -18.13 23.07 20.64
CA ALA A 335 -19.18 22.26 21.23
C ALA A 335 -18.59 21.15 22.13
N ARG A 336 -19.22 20.91 23.27
CA ARG A 336 -18.90 19.77 24.14
C ARG A 336 -19.62 18.52 23.65
N VAL A 337 -18.91 17.41 23.59
CA VAL A 337 -19.43 16.13 23.13
C VAL A 337 -18.99 14.98 24.02
N GLY A 338 -19.80 13.95 24.10
CA GLY A 338 -19.39 12.64 24.56
C GLY A 338 -18.73 11.86 23.42
N ILE A 339 -17.70 11.09 23.71
CA ILE A 339 -16.95 10.27 22.77
C ILE A 339 -17.21 8.82 23.10
N GLY A 340 -17.98 8.15 22.26
CA GLY A 340 -18.23 6.71 22.31
C GLY A 340 -17.41 5.97 21.26
N PHE A 341 -17.32 4.64 21.39
CA PHE A 341 -16.61 3.75 20.46
C PHE A 341 -17.52 2.61 20.02
N ARG A 342 -17.42 2.20 18.75
CA ARG A 342 -17.95 0.91 18.31
C ARG A 342 -17.06 -0.21 18.84
N ALA A 343 -17.39 -0.73 20.02
CA ALA A 343 -16.53 -1.64 20.78
C ALA A 343 -16.12 -2.90 20.01
N SER A 344 -16.97 -3.42 19.12
CA SER A 344 -16.68 -4.57 18.24
C SER A 344 -15.65 -4.27 17.14
N ARG A 345 -15.33 -3.00 16.91
CA ARG A 345 -14.36 -2.52 15.90
C ARG A 345 -13.04 -2.02 16.51
N VAL A 346 -12.91 -2.10 17.83
CA VAL A 346 -11.70 -1.67 18.52
C VAL A 346 -10.59 -2.69 18.30
N ASN A 347 -9.44 -2.24 17.83
CA ASN A 347 -8.22 -3.02 17.77
C ASN A 347 -7.51 -2.97 19.12
N LEU A 348 -6.96 -4.10 19.57
CA LEU A 348 -6.24 -4.22 20.83
C LEU A 348 -4.80 -4.63 20.58
N PHE A 349 -3.85 -3.86 21.11
CA PHE A 349 -2.42 -4.11 20.96
C PHE A 349 -1.77 -4.25 22.33
N ASP A 350 -0.79 -5.13 22.43
CA ASP A 350 0.08 -5.18 23.61
C ASP A 350 0.80 -3.84 23.79
N ALA A 351 0.73 -3.26 24.98
CA ALA A 351 1.29 -1.92 25.23
C ALA A 351 2.82 -1.88 25.19
N ALA A 352 3.51 -3.02 25.39
CA ALA A 352 4.96 -3.11 25.41
C ALA A 352 5.53 -3.43 24.05
N THR A 353 4.93 -4.39 23.30
CA THR A 353 5.45 -4.83 21.99
C THR A 353 4.80 -4.10 20.83
N GLY A 354 3.58 -3.61 20.99
CA GLY A 354 2.77 -3.04 19.93
C GLY A 354 2.10 -4.08 19.01
N ASP A 355 2.24 -5.37 19.31
CA ASP A 355 1.62 -6.44 18.52
C ASP A 355 0.13 -6.56 18.79
N SER A 356 -0.63 -6.97 17.77
CA SER A 356 -2.07 -7.18 17.90
C SER A 356 -2.37 -8.35 18.84
N LEU A 357 -3.30 -8.11 19.77
CA LEU A 357 -3.85 -9.14 20.66
C LEU A 357 -5.05 -9.87 20.05
N LEU A 358 -5.56 -9.38 18.94
CA LEU A 358 -6.63 -10.00 18.17
C LEU A 358 -5.96 -10.92 17.13
N SER A 359 -5.81 -12.20 17.47
CA SER A 359 -5.29 -13.20 16.55
C SER A 359 -6.09 -13.19 15.25
N GLY A 360 -5.37 -13.09 14.12
CA GLY A 360 -5.94 -13.12 12.79
C GLY A 360 -6.50 -14.48 12.39
#